data_5fa7d2b980e43507c1ba51db2d327341
#
_entry.id   5fa7d2b980e43507c1ba51db2d327341
#
_cell.length_a   1.000
_cell.length_b   1.000
_cell.length_c   1.000
_cell.angle_alpha   90.00
_cell.angle_beta   90.00
_cell.angle_gamma   90.00
#
_symmetry.space_group_name_H-M   'P 1'
#
loop_
_entity.id
_entity.type
_entity.pdbx_description
1 polymer ?
#
loop_
_entity_poly.entity_id
_entity_poly.type
_entity_poly.pdbx_seq_one_letter_code
_entity_poly.pdbx_strand_id
1 'polypeptide(L)'
;SQFLKMNSTNPESIRLLRDVDAYMVPSGDEVKLLAGNLVRITQALGGNYTVIMNGNMVQIRAENADALGIEVKEQEKAEPSGDIEKQIWDQLKTCYDPEIPVDIVELGLIYDLSMEDGKTGKKVSIKMTLTAPGCGMGPVIADEVDRKVNGLDGVEDVSVELVWEPMWTRDMMSEAAQLELGMF
;
A
#
# COMPACT_ATOMS: atom_id res chain seq x y z
N SER A 1 14.09 -24.41 -16.35
CA SER A 1 14.58 -24.38 -17.72
C SER A 1 15.58 -23.27 -17.93
N GLN A 2 16.38 -23.37 -18.97
CA GLN A 2 17.39 -22.37 -19.30
C GLN A 2 16.81 -20.98 -19.57
N PHE A 3 15.57 -20.90 -19.99
CA PHE A 3 14.87 -19.64 -20.23
C PHE A 3 14.68 -18.81 -18.95
N LEU A 4 14.40 -19.47 -17.86
CA LEU A 4 14.23 -18.80 -16.57
C LEU A 4 15.55 -18.27 -16.00
N LYS A 5 16.68 -18.90 -16.34
CA LYS A 5 17.99 -18.48 -15.89
C LYS A 5 18.57 -17.30 -16.65
N MET A 6 18.19 -17.13 -17.91
CA MET A 6 18.68 -16.04 -18.73
C MET A 6 17.99 -14.72 -18.41
N ASN A 7 16.82 -14.79 -17.82
CA ASN A 7 16.05 -13.59 -17.47
C ASN A 7 16.38 -13.06 -16.07
N SER A 8 17.25 -13.72 -15.35
CA SER A 8 17.59 -13.31 -13.99
C SER A 8 18.41 -12.02 -13.91
N THR A 9 18.96 -11.57 -15.03
CA THR A 9 19.75 -10.34 -15.11
C THR A 9 18.95 -9.15 -15.61
N ASN A 10 17.79 -9.39 -16.21
CA ASN A 10 16.86 -8.34 -16.61
C ASN A 10 15.58 -8.45 -15.79
N PRO A 11 15.07 -7.34 -15.28
CA PRO A 11 13.76 -7.39 -14.63
C PRO A 11 12.75 -7.98 -15.61
N GLU A 12 12.12 -9.06 -15.19
CA GLU A 12 11.20 -9.79 -16.03
C GLU A 12 10.01 -8.93 -16.43
N SER A 13 9.82 -8.77 -17.74
CA SER A 13 8.59 -8.22 -18.26
C SER A 13 7.52 -9.29 -18.24
N ILE A 14 6.37 -8.95 -17.68
CA ILE A 14 5.23 -9.85 -17.57
C ILE A 14 4.14 -9.35 -18.50
N ARG A 15 3.51 -10.27 -19.24
CA ARG A 15 2.32 -9.94 -20.02
C ARG A 15 1.10 -10.08 -19.12
N LEU A 16 0.27 -9.06 -19.12
CA LEU A 16 -0.98 -9.12 -18.37
C LEU A 16 -1.89 -10.19 -18.95
N LEU A 17 -2.45 -11.00 -18.08
CA LEU A 17 -3.29 -12.14 -18.49
C LEU A 17 -4.73 -11.73 -18.77
N ARG A 18 -5.15 -10.59 -18.26
CA ARG A 18 -6.49 -10.02 -18.47
C ARG A 18 -6.43 -8.50 -18.35
N ASP A 19 -7.50 -7.84 -18.77
CA ASP A 19 -7.63 -6.41 -18.49
C ASP A 19 -7.72 -6.20 -17.00
N VAL A 20 -7.11 -5.13 -16.50
CA VAL A 20 -7.04 -4.85 -15.08
C VAL A 20 -7.12 -3.36 -14.82
N ASP A 21 -7.88 -2.98 -13.80
CA ASP A 21 -7.92 -1.60 -13.34
C ASP A 21 -6.71 -1.35 -12.42
N ALA A 22 -6.09 -0.21 -12.60
CA ALA A 22 -4.89 0.18 -11.88
C ALA A 22 -4.88 1.67 -11.63
N TYR A 23 -3.88 2.15 -10.91
CA TYR A 23 -3.74 3.56 -10.57
C TYR A 23 -2.39 4.09 -11.03
N MET A 24 -2.40 5.22 -11.73
CA MET A 24 -1.16 5.91 -12.10
C MET A 24 -0.46 6.44 -10.85
N VAL A 25 0.84 6.30 -10.80
CA VAL A 25 1.65 6.82 -9.70
C VAL A 25 2.48 7.99 -10.24
N PRO A 26 2.51 9.13 -9.58
CA PRO A 26 1.88 9.51 -8.31
C PRO A 26 0.52 10.19 -8.44
N SER A 27 -0.05 10.29 -9.64
CA SER A 27 -1.28 11.06 -9.86
C SER A 27 -2.52 10.44 -9.22
N GLY A 28 -2.55 9.11 -9.06
CA GLY A 28 -3.70 8.41 -8.52
C GLY A 28 -4.84 8.23 -9.52
N ASP A 29 -4.63 8.61 -10.77
CA ASP A 29 -5.65 8.46 -11.80
C ASP A 29 -5.90 6.99 -12.09
N GLU A 30 -7.17 6.63 -12.19
CA GLU A 30 -7.55 5.27 -12.59
C GLU A 30 -7.25 5.06 -14.07
N VAL A 31 -6.62 3.94 -14.37
CA VAL A 31 -6.34 3.54 -15.74
C VAL A 31 -6.71 2.06 -15.91
N LYS A 32 -7.05 1.69 -17.13
CA LYS A 32 -7.28 0.30 -17.47
C LYS A 32 -6.10 -0.20 -18.28
N LEU A 33 -5.43 -1.21 -17.74
CA LEU A 33 -4.37 -1.90 -18.46
C LEU A 33 -5.00 -3.08 -19.23
N LEU A 34 -4.55 -3.28 -20.44
CA LEU A 34 -5.14 -4.30 -21.31
C LEU A 34 -4.37 -5.60 -21.24
N ALA A 35 -5.09 -6.72 -21.41
CA ALA A 35 -4.49 -8.03 -21.54
C ALA A 35 -3.41 -8.00 -22.63
N GLY A 36 -2.27 -8.63 -22.34
CA GLY A 36 -1.14 -8.65 -23.25
C GLY A 36 -0.17 -7.49 -23.14
N ASN A 37 -0.52 -6.44 -22.40
CA ASN A 37 0.43 -5.37 -22.13
C ASN A 37 1.63 -5.90 -21.35
N LEU A 38 2.82 -5.44 -21.72
CA LEU A 38 4.05 -5.78 -21.01
C LEU A 38 4.27 -4.82 -19.86
N VAL A 39 4.46 -5.36 -18.67
CA VAL A 39 4.74 -4.59 -17.46
C VAL A 39 5.93 -5.19 -16.73
N ARG A 40 6.62 -4.39 -15.94
CA ARG A 40 7.76 -4.84 -15.13
C ARG A 40 7.49 -4.47 -13.67
N ILE A 41 7.51 -5.48 -12.80
CA ILE A 41 7.29 -5.25 -11.36
C ILE A 41 8.54 -4.60 -10.78
N THR A 42 8.36 -3.45 -10.11
CA THR A 42 9.44 -2.75 -9.43
C THR A 42 9.31 -2.81 -7.91
N GLN A 43 8.11 -3.05 -7.40
CA GLN A 43 7.86 -3.16 -5.97
C GLN A 43 6.65 -4.07 -5.73
N ALA A 44 6.77 -4.94 -4.73
CA ALA A 44 5.71 -5.89 -4.37
C ALA A 44 5.53 -5.94 -2.86
N LEU A 45 5.43 -4.78 -2.22
CA LEU A 45 5.31 -4.65 -0.78
C LEU A 45 3.85 -4.38 -0.38
N GLY A 46 3.44 -4.93 0.75
CA GLY A 46 2.09 -4.74 1.27
C GLY A 46 1.00 -5.46 0.49
N GLY A 47 1.39 -6.36 -0.43
CA GLY A 47 0.45 -7.10 -1.27
C GLY A 47 0.10 -6.41 -2.57
N ASN A 48 0.34 -5.11 -2.71
CA ASN A 48 0.14 -4.38 -3.95
C ASN A 48 1.39 -4.43 -4.82
N TYR A 49 1.22 -4.27 -6.13
CA TYR A 49 2.32 -4.34 -7.08
C TYR A 49 2.48 -3.02 -7.79
N THR A 50 3.69 -2.45 -7.72
CA THR A 50 4.05 -1.29 -8.53
C THR A 50 4.78 -1.81 -9.76
N VAL A 51 4.29 -1.42 -10.94
CA VAL A 51 4.84 -1.86 -12.22
C VAL A 51 5.16 -0.67 -13.11
N ILE A 52 6.10 -0.87 -14.03
CA ILE A 52 6.41 0.11 -15.07
C ILE A 52 5.83 -0.42 -16.38
N MET A 53 5.07 0.44 -17.05
CA MET A 53 4.52 0.16 -18.38
C MET A 53 4.74 1.38 -19.25
N ASN A 54 5.48 1.22 -20.35
CA ASN A 54 5.80 2.31 -21.29
C ASN A 54 6.40 3.54 -20.60
N GLY A 55 7.25 3.32 -19.59
CA GLY A 55 7.87 4.39 -18.82
C GLY A 55 7.00 4.99 -17.72
N ASN A 56 5.77 4.56 -17.59
CA ASN A 56 4.85 5.03 -16.55
C ASN A 56 4.79 4.07 -15.38
N MET A 57 4.79 4.62 -14.17
CA MET A 57 4.62 3.83 -12.95
C MET A 57 3.14 3.68 -12.64
N VAL A 58 2.72 2.44 -12.40
CA VAL A 58 1.31 2.10 -12.17
C VAL A 58 1.22 1.13 -11.00
N GLN A 59 0.22 1.30 -10.15
CA GLN A 59 -0.03 0.37 -9.04
C GLN A 59 -1.19 -0.56 -9.39
N ILE A 60 -0.93 -1.86 -9.26
CA ILE A 60 -1.94 -2.91 -9.36
C ILE A 60 -2.19 -3.44 -7.95
N ARG A 61 -3.44 -3.43 -7.52
CA ARG A 61 -3.80 -3.87 -6.18
C ARG A 61 -3.69 -5.38 -6.04
N ALA A 62 -3.51 -5.83 -4.78
CA ALA A 62 -3.35 -7.25 -4.44
C ALA A 62 -4.48 -8.13 -4.98
N GLU A 63 -5.71 -7.65 -4.96
CA GLU A 63 -6.88 -8.39 -5.46
C GLU A 63 -6.82 -8.67 -6.96
N ASN A 64 -5.97 -7.94 -7.67
CA ASN A 64 -5.77 -8.09 -9.11
C ASN A 64 -4.43 -8.74 -9.47
N ALA A 65 -3.76 -9.36 -8.51
CA ALA A 65 -2.48 -10.02 -8.73
C ALA A 65 -2.55 -11.13 -9.78
N ASP A 66 -3.73 -11.73 -9.97
CA ASP A 66 -3.95 -12.76 -10.97
C ASP A 66 -3.68 -12.25 -12.39
N ALA A 67 -3.91 -10.96 -12.65
CA ALA A 67 -3.58 -10.37 -13.94
C ALA A 67 -2.08 -10.42 -14.25
N LEU A 68 -1.25 -10.47 -13.20
CA LEU A 68 0.20 -10.62 -13.32
C LEU A 68 0.65 -12.09 -13.33
N GLY A 69 -0.28 -13.03 -13.26
CA GLY A 69 0.04 -14.45 -13.15
C GLY A 69 0.44 -14.86 -11.75
N ILE A 70 0.17 -14.04 -10.78
CA ILE A 70 0.50 -14.29 -9.37
C ILE A 70 -0.77 -14.73 -8.65
N GLU A 71 -0.66 -15.78 -7.86
CA GLU A 71 -1.78 -16.25 -7.07
C GLU A 71 -2.22 -15.19 -6.08
N VAL A 72 -3.52 -14.86 -6.09
CA VAL A 72 -4.11 -13.95 -5.10
C VAL A 72 -4.15 -14.69 -3.77
N LYS A 73 -3.25 -14.31 -2.86
CA LYS A 73 -3.28 -14.86 -1.51
C LYS A 73 -4.30 -14.08 -0.71
N GLU A 74 -5.26 -14.79 -0.13
CA GLU A 74 -6.04 -14.20 0.94
C GLU A 74 -5.06 -13.75 2.00
N GLN A 75 -5.15 -12.48 2.40
CA GLN A 75 -4.35 -12.01 3.50
C GLN A 75 -4.66 -12.90 4.71
N GLU A 76 -3.67 -13.65 5.15
CA GLU A 76 -3.80 -14.37 6.40
C GLU A 76 -4.14 -13.33 7.46
N LYS A 77 -5.35 -13.43 7.98
CA LYS A 77 -5.69 -12.68 9.19
C LYS A 77 -4.73 -13.18 10.25
N ALA A 78 -3.77 -12.35 10.62
CA ALA A 78 -2.93 -12.62 11.76
C ALA A 78 -3.87 -12.98 12.91
N GLU A 79 -3.60 -14.08 13.61
CA GLU A 79 -4.39 -14.46 14.77
C GLU A 79 -4.52 -13.23 15.68
N PRO A 80 -5.74 -12.90 16.14
CA PRO A 80 -5.92 -11.74 17.00
C PRO A 80 -5.11 -11.91 18.28
N SER A 81 -3.91 -11.39 18.27
CA SER A 81 -3.06 -11.36 19.45
C SER A 81 -3.02 -9.92 19.95
N GLY A 82 -3.56 -9.71 21.14
CA GLY A 82 -3.55 -8.40 21.75
C GLY A 82 -4.86 -7.64 21.58
N ASP A 83 -4.83 -6.37 21.97
CA ASP A 83 -5.99 -5.51 21.87
C ASP A 83 -6.20 -5.02 20.44
N ILE A 84 -7.36 -4.42 20.22
CA ILE A 84 -7.75 -3.95 18.89
C ILE A 84 -6.80 -2.86 18.38
N GLU A 85 -6.30 -2.02 19.27
CA GLU A 85 -5.36 -0.95 18.90
C GLU A 85 -4.08 -1.53 18.29
N LYS A 86 -3.52 -2.56 18.93
CA LYS A 86 -2.33 -3.23 18.40
C LYS A 86 -2.61 -3.85 17.05
N GLN A 87 -3.76 -4.49 16.88
CA GLN A 87 -4.16 -5.08 15.61
C GLN A 87 -4.26 -4.03 14.51
N ILE A 88 -4.77 -2.85 14.84
CA ILE A 88 -4.86 -1.73 13.89
C ILE A 88 -3.46 -1.28 13.47
N TRP A 89 -2.55 -1.08 14.43
CA TRP A 89 -1.18 -0.69 14.11
C TRP A 89 -0.48 -1.75 13.26
N ASP A 90 -0.70 -3.02 13.53
CA ASP A 90 -0.11 -4.10 12.74
C ASP A 90 -0.62 -4.06 11.29
N GLN A 91 -1.90 -3.75 11.09
CA GLN A 91 -2.45 -3.59 9.74
C GLN A 91 -1.86 -2.38 9.03
N LEU A 92 -1.69 -1.26 9.73
CA LEU A 92 -1.10 -0.06 9.14
C LEU A 92 0.34 -0.31 8.68
N LYS A 93 1.07 -1.18 9.35
CA LYS A 93 2.43 -1.57 8.97
C LYS A 93 2.47 -2.43 7.70
N THR A 94 1.34 -2.86 7.19
CA THR A 94 1.26 -3.56 5.91
C THR A 94 0.91 -2.65 4.74
N CYS A 95 0.74 -1.35 5.01
CA CYS A 95 0.47 -0.34 3.99
C CYS A 95 1.76 0.36 3.62
N TYR A 96 2.05 0.44 2.33
CA TYR A 96 3.30 1.04 1.83
C TYR A 96 3.01 2.17 0.88
N ASP A 97 3.90 3.16 0.88
CA ASP A 97 3.92 4.18 -0.16
C ASP A 97 4.34 3.50 -1.49
N PRO A 98 3.68 3.80 -2.61
CA PRO A 98 3.98 3.11 -3.87
C PRO A 98 5.37 3.41 -4.43
N GLU A 99 6.04 4.46 -3.96
CA GLU A 99 7.35 4.86 -4.44
C GLU A 99 8.48 4.53 -3.45
N ILE A 100 8.16 4.37 -2.16
CA ILE A 100 9.14 4.20 -1.10
C ILE A 100 8.93 2.82 -0.46
N PRO A 101 9.96 1.97 -0.38
CA PRO A 101 9.81 0.61 0.15
C PRO A 101 9.79 0.56 1.68
N VAL A 102 9.04 1.43 2.30
CA VAL A 102 8.87 1.54 3.75
C VAL A 102 7.38 1.72 4.04
N ASP A 103 6.88 1.07 5.07
CA ASP A 103 5.48 1.19 5.42
C ASP A 103 5.14 2.58 5.99
N ILE A 104 3.85 2.92 5.94
CA ILE A 104 3.39 4.27 6.30
C ILE A 104 3.59 4.61 7.76
N VAL A 105 3.66 3.61 8.64
CA VAL A 105 3.92 3.85 10.08
C VAL A 105 5.37 4.26 10.28
N GLU A 106 6.30 3.51 9.70
CA GLU A 106 7.72 3.80 9.81
C GLU A 106 8.10 5.11 9.10
N LEU A 107 7.36 5.47 8.04
CA LEU A 107 7.52 6.76 7.38
C LEU A 107 7.04 7.94 8.22
N GLY A 108 6.28 7.69 9.29
CA GLY A 108 5.74 8.75 10.12
C GLY A 108 4.53 9.45 9.50
N LEU A 109 3.78 8.75 8.65
CA LEU A 109 2.63 9.32 7.98
C LEU A 109 1.35 9.29 8.83
N ILE A 110 1.31 8.49 9.89
CA ILE A 110 0.16 8.41 10.78
C ILE A 110 0.34 9.44 11.89
N TYR A 111 -0.49 10.48 11.88
CA TYR A 111 -0.39 11.58 12.85
C TYR A 111 -1.25 11.36 14.07
N ASP A 112 -2.38 10.70 13.94
CA ASP A 112 -3.27 10.41 15.05
C ASP A 112 -4.09 9.18 14.79
N LEU A 113 -4.37 8.44 15.84
CA LEU A 113 -5.24 7.27 15.81
C LEU A 113 -6.05 7.29 17.09
N SER A 114 -7.37 7.40 16.95
CA SER A 114 -8.29 7.39 18.08
C SER A 114 -9.40 6.38 17.85
N MET A 115 -9.97 5.91 18.94
CA MET A 115 -11.04 4.94 18.91
C MET A 115 -12.15 5.31 19.87
N GLU A 116 -13.39 5.08 19.47
CA GLU A 116 -14.57 5.26 20.31
C GLU A 116 -15.39 3.97 20.32
N ASP A 117 -16.09 3.74 21.40
CA ASP A 117 -17.01 2.60 21.45
C ASP A 117 -18.23 2.87 20.58
N GLY A 118 -18.47 1.96 19.63
CA GLY A 118 -19.69 1.96 18.83
C GLY A 118 -20.69 0.93 19.35
N LYS A 119 -21.73 0.71 18.57
CA LYS A 119 -22.79 -0.25 18.94
C LYS A 119 -22.35 -1.70 18.78
N THR A 120 -21.58 -2.00 17.73
CA THR A 120 -21.17 -3.36 17.37
C THR A 120 -19.66 -3.55 17.43
N GLY A 121 -18.90 -2.48 17.65
CA GLY A 121 -17.45 -2.52 17.70
C GLY A 121 -16.87 -1.14 17.89
N LYS A 122 -15.59 -1.01 17.61
CA LYS A 122 -14.89 0.29 17.74
C LYS A 122 -15.06 1.12 16.49
N LYS A 123 -15.28 2.41 16.68
CA LYS A 123 -15.18 3.41 15.61
C LYS A 123 -13.78 3.98 15.65
N VAL A 124 -13.05 3.82 14.55
CA VAL A 124 -11.64 4.20 14.46
C VAL A 124 -11.51 5.46 13.62
N SER A 125 -10.76 6.43 14.13
CA SER A 125 -10.44 7.67 13.40
C SER A 125 -8.94 7.76 13.23
N ILE A 126 -8.49 7.90 11.99
CA ILE A 126 -7.07 7.96 11.65
C ILE A 126 -6.82 9.27 10.91
N LYS A 127 -5.81 10.02 11.37
CA LYS A 127 -5.30 11.19 10.65
C LYS A 127 -3.94 10.83 10.08
N MET A 128 -3.77 10.99 8.79
CA MET A 128 -2.52 10.68 8.12
C MET A 128 -2.16 11.74 7.10
N THR A 129 -0.89 11.75 6.73
CA THR A 129 -0.39 12.65 5.70
C THR A 129 0.35 11.85 4.63
N LEU A 130 0.92 12.56 3.67
CA LEU A 130 1.72 11.98 2.60
C LEU A 130 3.09 12.64 2.56
N THR A 131 4.04 12.00 1.90
CA THR A 131 5.41 12.51 1.79
C THR A 131 5.51 13.76 0.92
N ALA A 132 4.52 14.01 0.06
CA ALA A 132 4.49 15.20 -0.78
C ALA A 132 3.08 15.75 -0.89
N PRO A 133 2.89 17.06 -0.69
CA PRO A 133 1.60 17.70 -0.95
C PRO A 133 1.23 17.54 -2.43
N GLY A 134 -0.05 17.28 -2.69
CA GLY A 134 -0.51 17.13 -4.07
C GLY A 134 -0.28 15.74 -4.67
N CYS A 135 0.18 14.78 -3.88
CA CYS A 135 0.27 13.39 -4.32
C CYS A 135 -1.14 12.84 -4.57
N GLY A 136 -1.45 12.52 -5.82
CA GLY A 136 -2.76 12.00 -6.20
C GLY A 136 -3.06 10.60 -5.67
N MET A 137 -2.05 9.91 -5.14
CA MET A 137 -2.21 8.59 -4.52
C MET A 137 -2.82 8.66 -3.12
N GLY A 138 -2.97 9.87 -2.55
CA GLY A 138 -3.55 10.02 -1.22
C GLY A 138 -4.86 9.29 -1.02
N PRO A 139 -5.87 9.53 -1.84
CA PRO A 139 -7.14 8.81 -1.74
C PRO A 139 -7.00 7.30 -1.90
N VAL A 140 -6.08 6.84 -2.73
CA VAL A 140 -5.84 5.41 -2.96
C VAL A 140 -5.24 4.77 -1.70
N ILE A 141 -4.26 5.42 -1.09
CA ILE A 141 -3.63 4.93 0.14
C ILE A 141 -4.62 4.98 1.30
N ALA A 142 -5.38 6.06 1.42
CA ALA A 142 -6.39 6.20 2.45
C ALA A 142 -7.47 5.11 2.33
N ASP A 143 -7.89 4.79 1.12
CA ASP A 143 -8.85 3.71 0.88
C ASP A 143 -8.28 2.34 1.27
N GLU A 144 -7.01 2.11 1.01
CA GLU A 144 -6.36 0.86 1.43
C GLU A 144 -6.31 0.75 2.97
N VAL A 145 -5.96 1.84 3.65
CA VAL A 145 -5.97 1.90 5.11
C VAL A 145 -7.36 1.60 5.64
N ASP A 146 -8.38 2.26 5.08
CA ASP A 146 -9.77 2.06 5.47
C ASP A 146 -10.16 0.58 5.35
N ARG A 147 -9.93 -0.02 4.19
CA ARG A 147 -10.31 -1.41 3.94
C ARG A 147 -9.60 -2.40 4.87
N LYS A 148 -8.32 -2.20 5.10
CA LYS A 148 -7.54 -3.10 5.96
C LYS A 148 -7.95 -3.01 7.41
N VAL A 149 -8.19 -1.81 7.92
CA VAL A 149 -8.61 -1.62 9.31
C VAL A 149 -10.06 -2.06 9.49
N ASN A 150 -10.93 -1.70 8.54
CA ASN A 150 -12.34 -2.07 8.61
C ASN A 150 -12.56 -3.59 8.53
N GLY A 151 -11.62 -4.32 7.94
CA GLY A 151 -11.66 -5.78 7.89
C GLY A 151 -11.33 -6.48 9.19
N LEU A 152 -10.89 -5.77 10.22
CA LEU A 152 -10.57 -6.36 11.51
C LEU A 152 -11.85 -6.65 12.30
N ASP A 153 -11.86 -7.82 12.94
CA ASP A 153 -12.94 -8.15 13.88
C ASP A 153 -12.89 -7.17 15.06
N GLY A 154 -14.03 -6.62 15.41
CA GLY A 154 -14.13 -5.63 16.49
C GLY A 154 -14.09 -4.19 16.02
N VAL A 155 -13.89 -3.94 14.75
CA VAL A 155 -13.99 -2.59 14.14
C VAL A 155 -15.37 -2.44 13.49
N GLU A 156 -16.12 -1.44 13.93
CA GLU A 156 -17.44 -1.13 13.39
C GLU A 156 -17.34 -0.19 12.19
N ASP A 157 -16.50 0.83 12.31
CA ASP A 157 -16.35 1.87 11.29
C ASP A 157 -14.96 2.48 11.34
N VAL A 158 -14.51 2.97 10.20
CA VAL A 158 -13.20 3.62 10.05
C VAL A 158 -13.37 4.93 9.31
N SER A 159 -12.74 5.97 9.83
CA SER A 159 -12.64 7.27 9.16
C SER A 159 -11.16 7.60 8.98
N VAL A 160 -10.73 7.81 7.75
CA VAL A 160 -9.36 8.21 7.42
C VAL A 160 -9.38 9.62 6.87
N GLU A 161 -8.69 10.52 7.53
CA GLU A 161 -8.58 11.92 7.12
C GLU A 161 -7.15 12.22 6.69
N LEU A 162 -6.99 12.79 5.49
CA LEU A 162 -5.70 13.28 5.02
C LEU A 162 -5.50 14.69 5.54
N VAL A 163 -4.40 14.90 6.26
CA VAL A 163 -4.06 16.21 6.83
C VAL A 163 -2.70 16.66 6.29
N TRP A 164 -2.52 17.96 6.16
CA TRP A 164 -1.32 18.54 5.56
C TRP A 164 -0.52 19.39 6.55
N GLU A 165 -0.98 19.48 7.78
CA GLU A 165 -0.29 20.20 8.84
C GLU A 165 -0.15 19.31 10.09
N PRO A 166 1.07 19.22 10.65
CA PRO A 166 2.31 19.77 10.10
C PRO A 166 2.71 19.04 8.80
N MET A 167 3.43 19.75 7.92
CA MET A 167 3.94 19.14 6.70
C MET A 167 4.94 18.03 7.06
N TRP A 168 4.84 16.91 6.36
CA TRP A 168 5.75 15.80 6.58
C TRP A 168 7.19 16.18 6.23
N THR A 169 8.13 15.76 7.08
CA THR A 169 9.56 15.90 6.84
C THR A 169 10.25 14.56 7.06
N ARG A 170 11.45 14.43 6.52
CA ARG A 170 12.26 13.21 6.67
C ARG A 170 12.57 12.87 8.13
N ASP A 171 12.61 13.87 8.99
CA ASP A 171 12.86 13.67 10.42
C ASP A 171 11.72 12.93 11.12
N MET A 172 10.56 12.86 10.50
CA MET A 172 9.39 12.14 11.04
C MET A 172 9.50 10.63 10.81
N MET A 173 10.40 10.18 9.93
CA MET A 173 10.63 8.77 9.74
C MET A 173 11.27 8.15 10.97
N SER A 174 10.93 6.88 11.24
CA SER A 174 11.61 6.12 12.28
C SER A 174 13.09 5.96 11.93
N GLU A 175 13.90 5.69 12.94
CA GLU A 175 15.32 5.42 12.74
C GLU A 175 15.54 4.23 11.79
N ALA A 176 14.72 3.18 11.95
CA ALA A 176 14.77 2.00 11.08
C ALA A 176 14.47 2.37 9.62
N ALA A 177 13.49 3.23 9.37
CA ALA A 177 13.17 3.68 8.02
C ALA A 177 14.31 4.48 7.41
N GLN A 178 14.93 5.36 8.19
CA GLN A 178 16.06 6.16 7.71
C GLN A 178 17.25 5.27 7.35
N LEU A 179 17.51 4.24 8.13
CA LEU A 179 18.57 3.25 7.83
C LEU A 179 18.24 2.47 6.56
N GLU A 180 17.00 2.03 6.41
CA GLU A 180 16.53 1.28 5.23
C GLU A 180 16.75 2.07 3.94
N LEU A 181 16.53 3.39 4.00
CA LEU A 181 16.69 4.28 2.85
C LEU A 181 18.11 4.81 2.67
N GLY A 182 19.05 4.41 3.52
CA GLY A 182 20.45 4.83 3.42
C GLY A 182 20.67 6.29 3.73
N MET A 183 19.90 6.86 4.66
CA MET A 183 19.94 8.30 4.99
C MET A 183 20.92 8.64 6.12
N PHE A 184 21.71 7.70 6.55
CA PHE A 184 22.78 7.91 7.52
C PHE A 184 24.16 7.79 6.88
#